data_b91bad543a7110ac556ffb9400fc1e4f
#
_entry.id   b91bad543a7110ac556ffb9400fc1e4f
#
_cell.length_a   1.000
_cell.length_b   1.000
_cell.length_c   1.000
_cell.angle_alpha   90.00
_cell.angle_beta   90.00
_cell.angle_gamma   90.00
#
_symmetry.space_group_name_H-M   'P 1'
#
loop_
_entity.id
_entity.type
_entity.pdbx_description
1 polymer ?
#
loop_
_entity_poly.entity_id
_entity_poly.type
_entity_poly.pdbx_seq_one_letter_code
_entity_poly.pdbx_strand_id
1 'polypeptide(L)'
;GDPLIGTNFIDCLKEFEADSETTAVVMIGEIGGTDEQEAAVYVKENMSKPVVGFIAGLTAPPGRRMGHAGAIISESSGTAETAKEKIKVFNENGILSAERTADIVGLLQSRLA
;
A
#
# COMPACT_ATOMS: atom_id res chain seq x y z
N GLY A 1 -2.96 2.25 11.09
CA GLY A 1 -2.21 1.23 11.80
C GLY A 1 -2.76 0.93 13.18
N ASP A 2 -2.16 -0.01 13.83
CA ASP A 2 -2.53 -0.39 15.19
C ASP A 2 -2.08 0.67 16.20
N PRO A 3 -2.77 0.80 17.34
CA PRO A 3 -2.34 1.72 18.40
C PRO A 3 -0.94 1.44 18.92
N LEU A 4 -0.52 0.18 18.92
CA LEU A 4 0.84 -0.22 19.27
C LEU A 4 1.49 -0.81 18.02
N ILE A 5 2.41 -0.06 17.42
CA ILE A 5 3.05 -0.43 16.18
C ILE A 5 4.42 -1.04 16.48
N GLY A 6 4.59 -2.35 16.18
CA GLY A 6 5.88 -3.02 16.29
C GLY A 6 6.72 -2.85 15.03
N THR A 7 6.17 -3.26 13.88
CA THR A 7 6.83 -3.19 12.58
C THR A 7 5.88 -2.53 11.59
N ASN A 8 6.36 -1.50 10.90
CA ASN A 8 5.58 -0.79 9.90
C ASN A 8 6.03 -1.14 8.47
N PHE A 9 5.37 -0.56 7.45
CA PHE A 9 5.73 -0.80 6.05
C PHE A 9 7.19 -0.44 5.76
N ILE A 10 7.67 0.68 6.28
CA ILE A 10 9.03 1.15 6.00
C ILE A 10 10.05 0.18 6.57
N ASP A 11 9.84 -0.33 7.77
CA ASP A 11 10.74 -1.31 8.38
C ASP A 11 10.85 -2.56 7.52
N CYS A 12 9.72 -3.08 7.04
CA CYS A 12 9.71 -4.25 6.16
C CYS A 12 10.38 -3.96 4.82
N LEU A 13 10.12 -2.79 4.24
CA LEU A 13 10.72 -2.42 2.95
C LEU A 13 12.24 -2.33 3.04
N LYS A 14 12.78 -1.81 4.14
CA LYS A 14 14.23 -1.77 4.35
C LYS A 14 14.83 -3.16 4.33
N GLU A 15 14.21 -4.12 5.01
CA GLU A 15 14.67 -5.49 5.06
C GLU A 15 14.58 -6.16 3.68
N PHE A 16 13.49 -5.97 2.94
CA PHE A 16 13.34 -6.55 1.62
C PHE A 16 14.34 -5.96 0.62
N GLU A 17 14.61 -4.68 0.70
CA GLU A 17 15.60 -4.06 -0.18
C GLU A 17 16.99 -4.62 0.05
N ALA A 18 17.34 -4.91 1.31
CA ALA A 18 18.65 -5.47 1.68
C ALA A 18 18.77 -6.97 1.40
N ASP A 19 17.65 -7.68 1.25
CA ASP A 19 17.64 -9.12 1.04
C ASP A 19 17.94 -9.47 -0.41
N SER A 20 19.07 -10.13 -0.66
CA SER A 20 19.51 -10.48 -2.01
C SER A 20 18.58 -11.46 -2.73
N GLU A 21 17.76 -12.20 -2.00
CA GLU A 21 16.81 -13.15 -2.59
C GLU A 21 15.47 -12.53 -2.96
N THR A 22 15.16 -11.33 -2.46
CA THR A 22 13.93 -10.62 -2.79
C THR A 22 14.11 -9.88 -4.12
N THR A 23 13.29 -10.18 -5.11
CA THR A 23 13.36 -9.55 -6.44
C THR A 23 12.28 -8.51 -6.67
N ALA A 24 11.17 -8.58 -5.94
CA ALA A 24 10.06 -7.63 -6.00
C ALA A 24 9.27 -7.70 -4.69
N VAL A 25 8.49 -6.67 -4.42
CA VAL A 25 7.68 -6.58 -3.20
C VAL A 25 6.23 -6.27 -3.56
N VAL A 26 5.30 -6.93 -2.88
CA VAL A 26 3.88 -6.59 -2.93
C VAL A 26 3.51 -5.92 -1.62
N MET A 27 2.93 -4.73 -1.70
CA MET A 27 2.47 -3.99 -0.54
C MET A 27 0.96 -3.97 -0.53
N ILE A 28 0.36 -4.57 0.49
CA ILE A 28 -1.09 -4.62 0.63
C ILE A 28 -1.48 -3.69 1.77
N GLY A 29 -2.20 -2.64 1.43
CA GLY A 29 -2.71 -1.68 2.39
C GLY A 29 -4.21 -1.75 2.50
N GLU A 30 -4.75 -0.87 3.33
CA GLU A 30 -6.18 -0.76 3.57
C GLU A 30 -6.58 0.70 3.62
N ILE A 31 -7.89 0.95 3.61
CA ILE A 31 -8.41 2.30 3.78
C ILE A 31 -8.16 2.79 5.21
N GLY A 32 -8.08 4.12 5.38
CA GLY A 32 -7.78 4.74 6.67
C GLY A 32 -6.28 4.85 6.92
N GLY A 33 -5.90 5.86 7.70
CA GLY A 33 -4.50 6.13 8.03
C GLY A 33 -3.68 6.64 6.85
N THR A 34 -2.39 6.85 7.09
CA THR A 34 -1.45 7.40 6.10
C THR A 34 -0.19 6.57 5.92
N ASP A 35 -0.12 5.38 6.51
CA ASP A 35 1.09 4.55 6.48
C ASP A 35 1.49 4.18 5.04
N GLU A 36 0.51 3.90 4.18
CA GLU A 36 0.78 3.53 2.79
C GLU A 36 1.39 4.70 1.99
N GLN A 37 0.92 5.93 2.23
CA GLN A 37 1.46 7.10 1.56
C GLN A 37 2.91 7.35 1.98
N GLU A 38 3.20 7.22 3.26
CA GLU A 38 4.57 7.36 3.78
C GLU A 38 5.50 6.29 3.19
N ALA A 39 5.01 5.06 3.11
CA ALA A 39 5.75 3.96 2.50
C ALA A 39 6.03 4.21 1.02
N ALA A 40 5.07 4.79 0.29
CA ALA A 40 5.23 5.08 -1.12
C ALA A 40 6.37 6.07 -1.38
N VAL A 41 6.46 7.12 -0.56
CA VAL A 41 7.57 8.08 -0.65
C VAL A 41 8.90 7.39 -0.38
N TYR A 42 8.94 6.53 0.63
CA TYR A 42 10.15 5.77 0.94
C TYR A 42 10.59 4.90 -0.25
N VAL A 43 9.63 4.22 -0.90
CA VAL A 43 9.91 3.39 -2.08
C VAL A 43 10.57 4.22 -3.17
N LYS A 44 10.02 5.38 -3.50
CA LYS A 44 10.58 6.23 -4.54
C LYS A 44 12.01 6.66 -4.23
N GLU A 45 12.28 7.00 -2.99
CA GLU A 45 13.57 7.58 -2.59
C GLU A 45 14.65 6.53 -2.31
N ASN A 46 14.26 5.33 -1.88
CA ASN A 46 15.21 4.37 -1.31
C ASN A 46 15.20 2.97 -1.92
N MET A 47 14.19 2.60 -2.70
CA MET A 47 14.05 1.25 -3.21
C MET A 47 14.51 1.16 -4.68
N SER A 48 15.31 0.13 -4.96
CA SER A 48 15.68 -0.22 -6.34
C SER A 48 14.81 -1.35 -6.89
N LYS A 49 14.18 -2.13 -6.01
CA LYS A 49 13.36 -3.27 -6.41
C LYS A 49 11.95 -2.83 -6.77
N PRO A 50 11.29 -3.50 -7.74
CA PRO A 50 9.91 -3.19 -8.09
C PRO A 50 8.96 -3.40 -6.91
N VAL A 51 8.00 -2.50 -6.74
CA VAL A 51 6.95 -2.61 -5.74
C VAL A 51 5.60 -2.47 -6.43
N VAL A 52 4.70 -3.40 -6.14
CA VAL A 52 3.30 -3.35 -6.59
C VAL A 52 2.43 -3.18 -5.37
N GLY A 53 1.43 -2.30 -5.45
CA GLY A 53 0.53 -2.01 -4.36
C GLY A 53 -0.90 -2.48 -4.62
N PHE A 54 -1.60 -2.79 -3.54
CA PHE A 54 -3.03 -3.08 -3.56
C PHE A 54 -3.67 -2.48 -2.32
N ILE A 55 -4.77 -1.75 -2.50
CA ILE A 55 -5.52 -1.18 -1.38
C ILE A 55 -6.82 -1.93 -1.23
N ALA A 56 -6.95 -2.65 -0.12
CA ALA A 56 -8.17 -3.37 0.22
C ALA A 56 -9.24 -2.40 0.73
N GLY A 57 -10.50 -2.77 0.58
CA GLY A 57 -11.62 -2.03 1.15
C GLY A 57 -12.19 -0.93 0.28
N LEU A 58 -11.95 -0.97 -1.04
CA LEU A 58 -12.47 0.04 -1.97
C LEU A 58 -13.99 0.22 -1.87
N THR A 59 -14.72 -0.84 -1.56
CA THR A 59 -16.16 -0.83 -1.46
C THR A 59 -16.69 -0.71 -0.03
N ALA A 60 -15.81 -0.50 0.96
CA ALA A 60 -16.24 -0.40 2.35
C ALA A 60 -17.06 0.88 2.59
N PRO A 61 -18.12 0.82 3.43
CA PRO A 61 -18.95 2.00 3.68
C PRO A 61 -18.21 3.05 4.51
N PRO A 62 -18.48 4.35 4.28
CA PRO A 62 -17.86 5.42 5.07
C PRO A 62 -18.24 5.36 6.55
N GLY A 63 -17.39 5.91 7.40
CA GLY A 63 -17.65 6.04 8.83
C GLY A 63 -17.51 4.75 9.62
N ARG A 64 -17.11 3.66 9.01
CA ARG A 64 -16.90 2.38 9.69
C ARG A 64 -15.42 2.09 9.85
N ARG A 65 -15.11 1.37 10.93
CA ARG A 65 -13.77 0.82 11.12
C ARG A 65 -13.65 -0.43 10.26
N MET A 66 -12.66 -0.44 9.38
CA MET A 66 -12.43 -1.54 8.45
C MET A 66 -10.99 -2.01 8.58
N GLY A 67 -10.72 -3.30 8.30
CA GLY A 67 -9.39 -3.87 8.43
C GLY A 67 -8.94 -3.95 9.89
N HIS A 68 -7.77 -3.44 10.20
CA HIS A 68 -7.24 -3.42 11.57
C HIS A 68 -8.02 -2.46 12.46
N ALA A 69 -7.99 -2.72 13.77
CA ALA A 69 -8.72 -1.92 14.75
C ALA A 69 -8.36 -0.43 14.72
N GLY A 70 -7.16 -0.08 14.27
CA GLY A 70 -6.73 1.31 14.18
C GLY A 70 -7.13 2.04 12.90
N ALA A 71 -7.61 1.32 11.89
CA ALA A 71 -7.96 1.92 10.60
C ALA A 71 -9.39 2.46 10.66
N ILE A 72 -9.54 3.76 10.56
CA ILE A 72 -10.84 4.45 10.65
C ILE A 72 -11.02 5.31 9.40
N ILE A 73 -12.20 5.22 8.80
CA ILE A 73 -12.55 6.00 7.63
C ILE A 73 -13.28 7.26 8.05
N SER A 74 -12.82 8.41 7.57
CA SER A 74 -13.49 9.67 7.81
C SER A 74 -14.84 9.72 7.08
N GLU A 75 -15.89 10.17 7.76
CA GLU A 75 -17.20 10.33 7.14
C GLU A 75 -17.19 11.35 5.99
N SER A 76 -16.32 12.36 6.10
CA SER A 76 -16.25 13.44 5.11
C SER A 76 -15.59 13.03 3.80
N SER A 77 -14.69 12.03 3.81
CA SER A 77 -13.93 11.64 2.62
C SER A 77 -14.51 10.43 1.88
N GLY A 78 -15.24 9.54 2.58
CA GLY A 78 -15.74 8.30 1.99
C GLY A 78 -14.63 7.29 1.70
N THR A 79 -15.02 6.02 1.47
CA THR A 79 -14.05 4.93 1.27
C THR A 79 -13.37 4.97 -0.08
N ALA A 80 -14.16 5.20 -1.14
CA ALA A 80 -13.63 5.22 -2.50
C ALA A 80 -12.62 6.36 -2.69
N GLU A 81 -12.91 7.52 -2.09
CA GLU A 81 -12.03 8.67 -2.17
C GLU A 81 -10.72 8.43 -1.43
N THR A 82 -10.79 7.84 -0.23
CA THR A 82 -9.60 7.49 0.56
C THR A 82 -8.72 6.50 -0.18
N ALA A 83 -9.32 5.47 -0.78
CA ALA A 83 -8.58 4.49 -1.56
C ALA A 83 -7.96 5.12 -2.80
N LYS A 84 -8.68 6.00 -3.48
CA LYS A 84 -8.17 6.73 -4.65
C LYS A 84 -6.98 7.60 -4.30
N GLU A 85 -7.00 8.26 -3.15
CA GLU A 85 -5.88 9.07 -2.69
C GLU A 85 -4.62 8.22 -2.51
N LYS A 86 -4.75 7.05 -1.89
CA LYS A 86 -3.62 6.13 -1.70
C LYS A 86 -3.09 5.61 -3.02
N ILE A 87 -3.98 5.23 -3.93
CA ILE A 87 -3.60 4.76 -5.27
C ILE A 87 -2.88 5.85 -6.05
N LYS A 88 -3.37 7.08 -5.97
CA LYS A 88 -2.73 8.22 -6.61
C LYS A 88 -1.30 8.41 -6.10
N VAL A 89 -1.10 8.36 -4.79
CA VAL A 89 0.23 8.50 -4.19
C VAL A 89 1.13 7.36 -4.63
N PHE A 90 0.62 6.14 -4.71
CA PHE A 90 1.39 5.01 -5.23
C PHE A 90 1.88 5.28 -6.65
N ASN A 91 0.98 5.67 -7.54
CA ASN A 91 1.33 5.91 -8.95
C ASN A 91 2.33 7.06 -9.10
N GLU A 92 2.20 8.11 -8.30
CA GLU A 92 3.12 9.24 -8.31
C GLU A 92 4.54 8.84 -7.86
N ASN A 93 4.64 7.77 -7.09
CA ASN A 93 5.93 7.30 -6.55
C ASN A 93 6.43 6.01 -7.23
N GLY A 94 5.88 5.69 -8.40
CA GLY A 94 6.37 4.57 -9.20
C GLY A 94 5.89 3.19 -8.76
N ILE A 95 4.87 3.12 -7.91
CA ILE A 95 4.26 1.86 -7.49
C ILE A 95 3.04 1.61 -8.37
N LEU A 96 3.04 0.49 -9.10
CA LEU A 96 1.87 0.08 -9.87
C LEU A 96 0.80 -0.43 -8.91
N SER A 97 -0.44 0.03 -9.10
CA SER A 97 -1.55 -0.33 -8.22
C SER A 97 -2.45 -1.36 -8.89
N ALA A 98 -2.72 -2.47 -8.19
CA ALA A 98 -3.71 -3.45 -8.63
C ALA A 98 -5.09 -3.01 -8.15
N GLU A 99 -6.09 -3.15 -9.01
CA GLU A 99 -7.48 -2.88 -8.63
C GLU A 99 -8.12 -4.09 -7.95
N ARG A 100 -7.64 -5.28 -8.28
CA ARG A 100 -8.10 -6.55 -7.72
C ARG A 100 -6.89 -7.39 -7.37
N THR A 101 -7.05 -8.29 -6.40
CA THR A 101 -5.96 -9.19 -6.02
C THR A 101 -5.48 -10.03 -7.20
N ALA A 102 -6.39 -10.42 -8.10
CA ALA A 102 -6.03 -11.20 -9.29
C ALA A 102 -5.07 -10.46 -10.23
N ASP A 103 -5.02 -9.14 -10.18
CA ASP A 103 -4.17 -8.33 -11.06
C ASP A 103 -2.73 -8.22 -10.56
N ILE A 104 -2.47 -8.58 -9.31
CA ILE A 104 -1.14 -8.42 -8.68
C ILE A 104 -0.07 -9.18 -9.46
N VAL A 105 -0.34 -10.44 -9.81
CA VAL A 105 0.64 -11.28 -10.51
C VAL A 105 1.01 -10.69 -11.88
N GLY A 106 0.01 -10.22 -12.63
CA GLY A 106 0.25 -9.60 -13.93
C GLY A 106 1.11 -8.34 -13.83
N LEU A 107 0.86 -7.51 -12.82
CA LEU A 107 1.65 -6.30 -12.60
C LEU A 107 3.09 -6.63 -12.21
N LEU A 108 3.29 -7.63 -11.35
CA LEU A 108 4.64 -8.09 -11.00
C LEU A 108 5.38 -8.58 -12.23
N GLN A 109 4.75 -9.38 -13.07
CA GLN A 109 5.36 -9.89 -14.28
C GLN A 109 5.79 -8.75 -15.22
N SER A 110 4.97 -7.73 -15.35
CA SER A 110 5.29 -6.58 -16.20
C SER A 110 6.50 -5.80 -15.69
N ARG A 111 6.70 -5.73 -14.37
CA ARG A 111 7.83 -5.01 -13.78
C ARG A 111 9.12 -5.82 -13.79
N LEU A 112 9.01 -7.14 -13.79
CA LEU A 112 10.17 -8.04 -13.79
C LEU A 112 10.64 -8.42 -15.20
N ALA A 113 9.81 -8.15 -16.18
CA ALA A 113 10.11 -8.50 -17.59
C ALA A 113 11.21 -7.62 -18.20
#